data_5d6e3a40d34b5922a7d5bc28c8bde836
#
_entry.id   5d6e3a40d34b5922a7d5bc28c8bde836
#
_cell.length_a   1.000
_cell.length_b   1.000
_cell.length_c   1.000
_cell.angle_alpha   90.00
_cell.angle_beta   90.00
_cell.angle_gamma   90.00
#
_symmetry.space_group_name_H-M   'P 1'
#
loop_
_entity.id
_entity.type
_entity.pdbx_description
1 polymer ?
#
loop_
_entity_poly.entity_id
_entity_poly.type
_entity_poly.pdbx_seq_one_letter_code
_entity_poly.pdbx_strand_id
1 'polypeptide(L)'
;YVPPLDRWTPAVSAINQVVGTHEGGIAFGLGIFGEGYGCGSGRVRIPPGPGTAADIASQLSGDPAMVTGGGTPTAAMLELAARYYATRGGDGPRYVVLVTDGAPNCNALQSGRTRCICTLTDCESTPSPWLGCLDDRNTIDAVGALAAAGIPTWVIGYDTPELANTLDAMALAGGTGRSTYIPVEDQATLSAALDGIAAELVSCAFTLSAAPGDPSYVRVLLDGAAVPHGSQMPASGSLDPAITGTFVIEGGNRVRLEGAACERLQDGQPHDLTITRECEPVIFE
;
A
#
# COMPACT_ATOMS: atom_id res chain seq x y z
N TYR A 1 9.17 -35.30 -10.85
CA TYR A 1 8.18 -34.35 -10.32
C TYR A 1 8.92 -33.36 -9.40
N VAL A 2 9.09 -32.14 -9.84
CA VAL A 2 9.55 -31.05 -8.98
C VAL A 2 8.29 -30.48 -8.35
N PRO A 3 8.12 -30.51 -7.02
CA PRO A 3 6.96 -29.88 -6.41
C PRO A 3 6.94 -28.39 -6.78
N PRO A 4 5.75 -27.80 -7.00
CA PRO A 4 5.65 -26.37 -7.22
C PRO A 4 6.33 -25.65 -6.05
N LEU A 5 7.15 -24.64 -6.36
CA LEU A 5 7.79 -23.81 -5.34
C LEU A 5 6.73 -23.27 -4.40
N ASP A 6 6.90 -23.48 -3.11
CA ASP A 6 6.04 -22.88 -2.10
C ASP A 6 6.33 -21.37 -2.06
N ARG A 7 5.48 -20.59 -2.72
CA ARG A 7 5.53 -19.13 -2.71
C ARG A 7 4.65 -18.51 -1.62
N TRP A 8 3.68 -19.28 -1.13
CA TRP A 8 2.71 -18.81 -0.15
C TRP A 8 3.32 -18.59 1.23
N THR A 9 4.00 -19.59 1.78
CA THR A 9 4.58 -19.51 3.15
C THR A 9 5.56 -18.33 3.30
N PRO A 10 6.54 -18.11 2.39
CA PRO A 10 7.42 -16.97 2.48
C PRO A 10 6.69 -15.63 2.26
N ALA A 11 5.66 -15.58 1.39
CA ALA A 11 4.87 -14.36 1.21
C ALA A 11 4.08 -14.01 2.48
N VAL A 12 3.43 -14.99 3.10
CA VAL A 12 2.72 -14.80 4.39
C VAL A 12 3.67 -14.31 5.47
N SER A 13 4.86 -14.89 5.55
CA SER A 13 5.88 -14.47 6.54
C SER A 13 6.30 -13.02 6.33
N ALA A 14 6.57 -12.60 5.08
CA ALA A 14 6.95 -11.24 4.74
C ALA A 14 5.82 -10.24 5.06
N ILE A 15 4.58 -10.55 4.68
CA ILE A 15 3.41 -9.70 4.94
C ILE A 15 3.21 -9.53 6.46
N ASN A 16 3.23 -10.62 7.23
CA ASN A 16 3.04 -10.55 8.68
C ASN A 16 4.12 -9.73 9.37
N GLN A 17 5.37 -9.85 8.93
CA GLN A 17 6.49 -9.07 9.46
C GLN A 17 6.25 -7.58 9.23
N VAL A 18 5.96 -7.17 7.99
CA VAL A 18 5.83 -5.75 7.62
C VAL A 18 4.57 -5.14 8.24
N VAL A 19 3.44 -5.84 8.19
CA VAL A 19 2.21 -5.36 8.82
C VAL A 19 2.41 -5.17 10.33
N GLY A 20 3.03 -6.14 11.02
CA GLY A 20 3.33 -6.03 12.46
C GLY A 20 4.30 -4.90 12.78
N THR A 21 5.25 -4.59 11.90
CA THR A 21 6.21 -3.50 12.08
C THR A 21 5.55 -2.12 11.92
N HIS A 22 4.65 -1.97 10.95
CA HIS A 22 4.15 -0.65 10.53
C HIS A 22 2.69 -0.35 10.94
N GLU A 23 2.00 -1.25 11.67
CA GLU A 23 0.59 -1.04 12.04
C GLU A 23 0.34 0.18 12.95
N GLY A 24 1.39 0.70 13.61
CA GLY A 24 1.31 1.93 14.39
C GLY A 24 1.10 3.18 13.53
N GLY A 25 1.60 3.19 12.28
CA GLY A 25 1.52 4.32 11.36
C GLY A 25 0.63 4.10 10.14
N ILE A 26 0.28 2.85 9.82
CA ILE A 26 -0.50 2.48 8.64
C ILE A 26 -1.71 1.64 9.04
N ALA A 27 -2.88 2.04 8.58
CA ALA A 27 -4.11 1.25 8.70
C ALA A 27 -4.13 0.17 7.60
N PHE A 28 -3.64 -1.02 7.92
CA PHE A 28 -3.62 -2.13 6.97
C PHE A 28 -4.99 -2.80 6.81
N GLY A 29 -5.24 -3.30 5.59
CA GLY A 29 -6.33 -4.18 5.27
C GLY A 29 -5.84 -5.34 4.39
N LEU A 30 -6.63 -6.40 4.28
CA LEU A 30 -6.31 -7.57 3.49
C LEU A 30 -7.40 -7.87 2.48
N GLY A 31 -7.03 -7.91 1.20
CA GLY A 31 -7.83 -8.47 0.13
C GLY A 31 -7.18 -9.74 -0.42
N ILE A 32 -7.96 -10.78 -0.61
CA ILE A 32 -7.49 -12.04 -1.21
C ILE A 32 -8.36 -12.33 -2.43
N PHE A 33 -7.72 -12.70 -3.53
CA PHE A 33 -8.36 -13.12 -4.76
C PHE A 33 -7.93 -14.53 -5.16
N GLY A 34 -8.63 -15.13 -6.12
CA GLY A 34 -8.37 -16.52 -6.51
C GLY A 34 -8.93 -17.56 -5.52
N GLU A 35 -9.87 -17.15 -4.67
CA GLU A 35 -10.49 -18.06 -3.70
C GLU A 35 -11.36 -19.12 -4.38
N GLY A 36 -11.12 -20.38 -4.03
CA GLY A 36 -11.86 -21.50 -4.57
C GLY A 36 -11.52 -21.80 -6.02
N TYR A 37 -12.36 -22.64 -6.65
CA TYR A 37 -12.18 -23.01 -8.06
C TYR A 37 -12.91 -21.99 -8.96
N GLY A 38 -12.16 -21.30 -9.84
CA GLY A 38 -12.74 -20.40 -10.83
C GLY A 38 -12.25 -18.98 -10.76
N CYS A 39 -13.02 -18.05 -11.31
CA CYS A 39 -12.69 -16.63 -11.48
C CYS A 39 -13.52 -15.72 -10.57
N GLY A 40 -13.77 -16.13 -9.35
CA GLY A 40 -14.38 -15.25 -8.35
C GLY A 40 -13.48 -14.06 -8.04
N SER A 41 -14.06 -12.85 -7.91
CA SER A 41 -13.31 -11.61 -7.69
C SER A 41 -12.52 -11.57 -6.38
N GLY A 42 -12.72 -12.55 -5.49
CA GLY A 42 -12.17 -12.48 -4.14
C GLY A 42 -12.98 -11.55 -3.22
N ARG A 43 -12.41 -11.18 -2.10
CA ARG A 43 -13.06 -10.29 -1.12
C ARG A 43 -12.04 -9.52 -0.28
N VAL A 44 -12.49 -8.40 0.27
CA VAL A 44 -11.79 -7.74 1.38
C VAL A 44 -12.04 -8.58 2.64
N ARG A 45 -11.01 -9.28 3.11
CA ARG A 45 -11.06 -10.15 4.30
C ARG A 45 -10.98 -9.34 5.58
N ILE A 46 -10.04 -8.42 5.62
CA ILE A 46 -9.85 -7.49 6.74
C ILE A 46 -9.97 -6.07 6.18
N PRO A 47 -10.94 -5.29 6.63
CA PRO A 47 -11.02 -3.87 6.32
C PRO A 47 -9.78 -3.13 6.78
N PRO A 48 -9.28 -2.11 6.03
CA PRO A 48 -8.23 -1.24 6.53
C PRO A 48 -8.61 -0.59 7.87
N GLY A 49 -7.72 -0.73 8.85
CA GLY A 49 -7.96 -0.22 10.20
C GLY A 49 -6.69 -0.28 11.06
N PRO A 50 -6.68 0.42 12.22
CA PRO A 50 -5.58 0.34 13.16
C PRO A 50 -5.57 -1.04 13.86
N GLY A 51 -4.36 -1.56 14.19
CA GLY A 51 -4.20 -2.78 14.98
C GLY A 51 -4.71 -4.05 14.30
N THR A 52 -4.64 -4.14 12.98
CA THR A 52 -5.17 -5.29 12.20
C THR A 52 -4.16 -6.41 11.99
N ALA A 53 -2.92 -6.29 12.48
CA ALA A 53 -1.84 -7.27 12.23
C ALA A 53 -2.23 -8.69 12.67
N ALA A 54 -2.80 -8.85 13.87
CA ALA A 54 -3.22 -10.17 14.37
C ALA A 54 -4.33 -10.79 13.52
N ASP A 55 -5.30 -10.01 13.07
CA ASP A 55 -6.40 -10.46 12.24
C ASP A 55 -5.90 -10.86 10.84
N ILE A 56 -4.99 -10.08 10.25
CA ILE A 56 -4.35 -10.40 8.97
C ILE A 56 -3.56 -11.70 9.08
N ALA A 57 -2.73 -11.85 10.12
CA ALA A 57 -1.96 -13.06 10.36
C ALA A 57 -2.88 -14.29 10.52
N SER A 58 -3.98 -14.15 11.24
CA SER A 58 -4.99 -15.21 11.39
C SER A 58 -5.63 -15.63 10.06
N GLN A 59 -5.97 -14.66 9.20
CA GLN A 59 -6.54 -14.95 7.88
C GLN A 59 -5.54 -15.64 6.95
N LEU A 60 -4.26 -15.25 7.00
CA LEU A 60 -3.21 -15.80 6.16
C LEU A 60 -2.68 -17.16 6.66
N SER A 61 -2.93 -17.52 7.93
CA SER A 61 -2.55 -18.83 8.49
C SER A 61 -3.46 -19.99 8.04
N GLY A 62 -4.53 -19.71 7.29
CA GLY A 62 -5.44 -20.70 6.76
C GLY A 62 -4.79 -21.65 5.73
N ASP A 63 -5.51 -22.73 5.37
CA ASP A 63 -5.04 -23.66 4.34
C ASP A 63 -4.81 -22.92 3.00
N PRO A 64 -3.59 -22.93 2.46
CA PRO A 64 -3.29 -22.30 1.17
C PRO A 64 -4.21 -22.75 0.03
N ALA A 65 -4.60 -24.03 0.02
CA ALA A 65 -5.49 -24.58 -1.01
C ALA A 65 -6.89 -23.90 -1.04
N MET A 66 -7.32 -23.35 0.08
CA MET A 66 -8.60 -22.64 0.17
C MET A 66 -8.55 -21.23 -0.44
N VAL A 67 -7.35 -20.66 -0.57
CA VAL A 67 -7.13 -19.29 -1.05
C VAL A 67 -6.45 -19.22 -2.41
N THR A 68 -5.76 -20.30 -2.85
CA THR A 68 -4.92 -20.31 -4.05
C THR A 68 -5.40 -21.28 -5.15
N GLY A 69 -6.57 -21.91 -4.99
CA GLY A 69 -7.04 -22.96 -5.89
C GLY A 69 -7.72 -22.50 -7.19
N GLY A 70 -7.85 -21.19 -7.42
CA GLY A 70 -8.56 -20.60 -8.55
C GLY A 70 -7.65 -19.96 -9.60
N GLY A 71 -8.26 -19.20 -10.52
CA GLY A 71 -7.54 -18.33 -11.43
C GLY A 71 -6.96 -17.11 -10.70
N THR A 72 -6.36 -16.21 -11.47
CA THR A 72 -5.78 -14.94 -11.01
C THR A 72 -6.66 -13.76 -11.49
N PRO A 73 -7.88 -13.56 -10.93
CA PRO A 73 -8.83 -12.54 -11.36
C PRO A 73 -8.46 -11.14 -10.85
N THR A 74 -7.26 -10.68 -11.18
CA THR A 74 -6.67 -9.44 -10.66
C THR A 74 -7.53 -8.22 -11.01
N ALA A 75 -8.02 -8.11 -12.23
CA ALA A 75 -8.90 -7.00 -12.64
C ALA A 75 -10.15 -6.92 -11.75
N ALA A 76 -10.84 -8.04 -11.54
CA ALA A 76 -12.05 -8.08 -10.73
C ALA A 76 -11.79 -7.74 -9.25
N MET A 77 -10.64 -8.12 -8.71
CA MET A 77 -10.25 -7.75 -7.34
C MET A 77 -9.92 -6.26 -7.21
N LEU A 78 -9.21 -5.69 -8.18
CA LEU A 78 -8.90 -4.25 -8.19
C LEU A 78 -10.16 -3.40 -8.33
N GLU A 79 -11.12 -3.80 -9.18
CA GLU A 79 -12.44 -3.17 -9.26
C GLU A 79 -13.21 -3.28 -7.93
N LEU A 80 -13.11 -4.43 -7.24
CA LEU A 80 -13.71 -4.59 -5.91
C LEU A 80 -13.05 -3.64 -4.90
N ALA A 81 -11.73 -3.48 -4.92
CA ALA A 81 -11.01 -2.52 -4.09
C ALA A 81 -11.46 -1.08 -4.38
N ALA A 82 -11.62 -0.71 -5.67
CA ALA A 82 -12.13 0.59 -6.06
C ALA A 82 -13.55 0.85 -5.50
N ARG A 83 -14.46 -0.11 -5.66
CA ARG A 83 -15.82 -0.03 -5.09
C ARG A 83 -15.81 0.04 -3.57
N TYR A 84 -14.92 -0.72 -2.92
CA TYR A 84 -14.76 -0.69 -1.47
C TYR A 84 -14.39 0.71 -0.99
N TYR A 85 -13.36 1.31 -1.56
CA TYR A 85 -12.93 2.66 -1.20
C TYR A 85 -13.95 3.75 -1.55
N ALA A 86 -14.71 3.58 -2.64
CA ALA A 86 -15.78 4.53 -3.01
C ALA A 86 -16.95 4.53 -2.01
N THR A 87 -17.23 3.38 -1.38
CA THR A 87 -18.37 3.21 -0.44
C THR A 87 -17.99 3.39 1.02
N ARG A 88 -16.71 3.24 1.36
CA ARG A 88 -16.18 3.38 2.71
C ARG A 88 -15.44 4.69 2.84
N GLY A 89 -16.14 5.72 3.30
CA GLY A 89 -15.56 7.05 3.52
C GLY A 89 -14.39 7.00 4.50
N GLY A 90 -13.53 7.98 4.41
CA GLY A 90 -12.35 8.21 5.26
C GLY A 90 -11.54 9.33 4.64
N ASP A 91 -10.97 10.22 5.46
CA ASP A 91 -10.33 11.45 4.99
C ASP A 91 -8.82 11.29 4.73
N GLY A 92 -8.27 10.10 4.92
CA GLY A 92 -6.84 9.84 4.74
C GLY A 92 -6.46 9.38 3.32
N PRO A 93 -5.17 9.43 2.98
CA PRO A 93 -4.64 8.83 1.77
C PRO A 93 -4.92 7.32 1.74
N ARG A 94 -5.16 6.79 0.55
CA ARG A 94 -5.53 5.38 0.34
C ARG A 94 -4.63 4.79 -0.72
N TYR A 95 -4.27 3.53 -0.53
CA TYR A 95 -3.31 2.86 -1.38
C TYR A 95 -3.69 1.40 -1.59
N VAL A 96 -3.15 0.83 -2.65
CA VAL A 96 -3.21 -0.61 -2.90
C VAL A 96 -1.79 -1.12 -3.11
N VAL A 97 -1.45 -2.24 -2.48
CA VAL A 97 -0.26 -3.01 -2.79
C VAL A 97 -0.73 -4.35 -3.36
N LEU A 98 -0.49 -4.56 -4.64
CA LEU A 98 -0.78 -5.80 -5.33
C LEU A 98 0.46 -6.70 -5.28
N VAL A 99 0.33 -7.89 -4.69
CA VAL A 99 1.34 -8.94 -4.73
C VAL A 99 0.79 -10.11 -5.53
N THR A 100 1.47 -10.52 -6.58
CA THR A 100 1.07 -11.62 -7.45
C THR A 100 2.25 -12.50 -7.83
N ASP A 101 2.02 -13.80 -7.94
CA ASP A 101 2.99 -14.80 -8.39
C ASP A 101 2.64 -15.39 -9.77
N GLY A 102 1.69 -14.76 -10.46
CA GLY A 102 1.21 -15.22 -11.75
C GLY A 102 0.60 -14.14 -12.62
N ALA A 103 0.34 -14.52 -13.87
CA ALA A 103 -0.30 -13.63 -14.84
C ALA A 103 -1.76 -13.37 -14.44
N PRO A 104 -2.25 -12.12 -14.58
CA PRO A 104 -3.67 -11.86 -14.50
C PRO A 104 -4.39 -12.67 -15.57
N ASN A 105 -5.40 -13.44 -15.17
CA ASN A 105 -6.21 -14.23 -16.07
C ASN A 105 -7.70 -14.06 -15.75
N CYS A 106 -8.54 -15.01 -16.17
CA CYS A 106 -9.98 -14.87 -15.97
C CYS A 106 -10.64 -13.82 -16.89
N ASN A 107 -10.15 -13.70 -18.11
CA ASN A 107 -10.68 -12.74 -19.07
C ASN A 107 -12.04 -13.19 -19.65
N ALA A 108 -13.13 -12.82 -18.98
CA ALA A 108 -14.50 -13.17 -19.41
C ALA A 108 -14.88 -12.59 -20.78
N LEU A 109 -14.19 -11.53 -21.25
CA LEU A 109 -14.43 -10.93 -22.57
C LEU A 109 -13.82 -11.73 -23.72
N GLN A 110 -12.91 -12.67 -23.42
CA GLN A 110 -12.26 -13.55 -24.40
C GLN A 110 -13.02 -14.87 -24.58
N SER A 111 -14.34 -14.82 -24.61
CA SER A 111 -15.20 -16.01 -24.83
C SER A 111 -15.03 -16.70 -26.20
N GLY A 112 -14.24 -16.12 -27.09
CA GLY A 112 -13.90 -16.67 -28.41
C GLY A 112 -12.45 -17.17 -28.45
N ARG A 113 -12.26 -18.42 -28.75
CA ARG A 113 -10.98 -19.16 -28.75
C ARG A 113 -9.84 -18.57 -29.61
N THR A 114 -10.10 -17.59 -30.47
CA THR A 114 -9.13 -17.11 -31.47
C THR A 114 -8.16 -16.02 -30.99
N ARG A 115 -8.32 -15.53 -29.76
CA ARG A 115 -7.49 -14.44 -29.21
C ARG A 115 -7.02 -14.67 -27.77
N CYS A 116 -7.23 -15.86 -27.22
CA CYS A 116 -6.79 -16.21 -25.88
C CYS A 116 -5.28 -16.41 -25.87
N ILE A 117 -4.57 -15.60 -25.11
CA ILE A 117 -3.19 -15.89 -24.71
C ILE A 117 -3.30 -16.74 -23.44
N CYS A 118 -2.95 -18.01 -23.54
CA CYS A 118 -3.08 -18.94 -22.44
C CYS A 118 -2.00 -18.68 -21.38
N THR A 119 -2.41 -18.55 -20.13
CA THR A 119 -1.54 -18.36 -18.95
C THR A 119 -1.38 -19.66 -18.16
N LEU A 120 -2.08 -20.73 -18.55
CA LEU A 120 -2.03 -22.05 -17.94
C LEU A 120 -1.31 -23.01 -18.86
N THR A 121 -0.90 -24.16 -18.35
CA THR A 121 -0.23 -25.21 -19.14
C THR A 121 -1.11 -25.70 -20.30
N ASP A 122 -2.41 -25.67 -20.13
CA ASP A 122 -3.38 -26.05 -21.14
C ASP A 122 -4.73 -25.38 -20.91
N CYS A 123 -5.04 -24.38 -21.75
CA CYS A 123 -6.34 -23.71 -21.72
C CYS A 123 -7.41 -24.44 -22.51
N GLU A 124 -7.03 -25.30 -23.48
CA GLU A 124 -7.99 -25.92 -24.40
C GLU A 124 -8.75 -27.09 -23.76
N SER A 125 -8.12 -27.79 -22.83
CA SER A 125 -8.71 -28.94 -22.13
C SER A 125 -9.63 -28.56 -20.98
N THR A 126 -9.71 -27.28 -20.63
CA THR A 126 -10.62 -26.83 -19.57
C THR A 126 -12.05 -26.60 -20.12
N PRO A 127 -13.10 -26.91 -19.35
CA PRO A 127 -14.47 -26.65 -19.75
C PRO A 127 -14.77 -25.15 -20.02
N SER A 128 -13.96 -24.27 -19.50
CA SER A 128 -14.06 -22.81 -19.65
C SER A 128 -12.69 -22.22 -19.98
N PRO A 129 -12.25 -22.29 -21.25
CA PRO A 129 -10.91 -21.83 -21.67
C PRO A 129 -10.58 -20.39 -21.29
N TRP A 130 -11.59 -19.51 -21.20
CA TRP A 130 -11.44 -18.11 -20.81
C TRP A 130 -10.88 -17.93 -19.39
N LEU A 131 -11.01 -18.93 -18.51
CA LEU A 131 -10.43 -18.89 -17.16
C LEU A 131 -8.90 -18.75 -17.18
N GLY A 132 -8.26 -19.35 -18.17
CA GLY A 132 -6.81 -19.28 -18.35
C GLY A 132 -6.35 -18.19 -19.33
N CYS A 133 -7.23 -17.38 -19.90
CA CYS A 133 -6.84 -16.33 -20.83
C CYS A 133 -6.28 -15.11 -20.09
N LEU A 134 -5.15 -14.61 -20.61
CA LEU A 134 -4.50 -13.39 -20.08
C LEU A 134 -5.50 -12.23 -20.07
N ASP A 135 -5.56 -11.55 -18.95
CA ASP A 135 -6.42 -10.40 -18.68
C ASP A 135 -5.61 -9.11 -18.37
N ASP A 136 -4.59 -8.88 -19.19
CA ASP A 136 -3.68 -7.75 -19.06
C ASP A 136 -4.39 -6.41 -19.20
N ARG A 137 -5.19 -6.23 -20.24
CA ARG A 137 -5.85 -4.96 -20.53
C ARG A 137 -6.82 -4.53 -19.44
N ASN A 138 -7.76 -5.40 -19.05
CA ASN A 138 -8.72 -5.06 -17.99
C ASN A 138 -8.02 -4.80 -16.65
N THR A 139 -6.92 -5.51 -16.38
CA THR A 139 -6.13 -5.30 -15.17
C THR A 139 -5.41 -3.96 -15.19
N ILE A 140 -4.78 -3.58 -16.30
CA ILE A 140 -4.15 -2.25 -16.48
C ILE A 140 -5.19 -1.14 -16.35
N ASP A 141 -6.37 -1.30 -16.98
CA ASP A 141 -7.47 -0.34 -16.90
C ASP A 141 -7.99 -0.20 -15.46
N ALA A 142 -8.10 -1.30 -14.70
CA ALA A 142 -8.53 -1.28 -13.29
C ALA A 142 -7.51 -0.59 -12.38
N VAL A 143 -6.21 -0.83 -12.59
CA VAL A 143 -5.12 -0.12 -11.89
C VAL A 143 -5.18 1.38 -12.21
N GLY A 144 -5.32 1.74 -13.49
CA GLY A 144 -5.42 3.14 -13.92
C GLY A 144 -6.67 3.84 -13.35
N ALA A 145 -7.78 3.14 -13.24
CA ALA A 145 -9.00 3.67 -12.61
C ALA A 145 -8.81 3.96 -11.11
N LEU A 146 -8.10 3.10 -10.38
CA LEU A 146 -7.72 3.35 -8.99
C LEU A 146 -6.83 4.59 -8.89
N ALA A 147 -5.79 4.69 -9.72
CA ALA A 147 -4.89 5.85 -9.74
C ALA A 147 -5.64 7.16 -10.06
N ALA A 148 -6.56 7.14 -11.03
CA ALA A 148 -7.42 8.28 -11.37
C ALA A 148 -8.36 8.68 -10.22
N ALA A 149 -8.73 7.74 -9.36
CA ALA A 149 -9.51 7.99 -8.14
C ALA A 149 -8.63 8.45 -6.95
N GLY A 150 -7.34 8.72 -7.16
CA GLY A 150 -6.40 9.12 -6.10
C GLY A 150 -5.97 7.96 -5.19
N ILE A 151 -6.02 6.72 -5.70
CA ILE A 151 -5.64 5.51 -4.97
C ILE A 151 -4.48 4.83 -5.74
N PRO A 152 -3.23 5.27 -5.52
CA PRO A 152 -2.08 4.65 -6.18
C PRO A 152 -1.94 3.17 -5.85
N THR A 153 -1.42 2.40 -6.82
CA THR A 153 -1.24 0.96 -6.71
C THR A 153 0.21 0.59 -6.97
N TRP A 154 0.89 -0.01 -5.97
CA TRP A 154 2.19 -0.66 -6.16
C TRP A 154 1.98 -2.08 -6.67
N VAL A 155 2.82 -2.49 -7.61
CA VAL A 155 2.76 -3.83 -8.22
C VAL A 155 4.03 -4.58 -7.87
N ILE A 156 3.89 -5.69 -7.16
CA ILE A 156 4.97 -6.61 -6.79
C ILE A 156 4.74 -7.94 -7.51
N GLY A 157 5.74 -8.40 -8.24
CA GLY A 157 5.74 -9.71 -8.90
C GLY A 157 6.69 -10.68 -8.17
N TYR A 158 6.15 -11.76 -7.64
CA TYR A 158 6.91 -12.77 -6.91
C TYR A 158 7.35 -13.89 -7.87
N ASP A 159 8.64 -13.95 -8.20
CA ASP A 159 9.25 -14.93 -9.11
C ASP A 159 8.49 -15.02 -10.46
N THR A 160 8.34 -13.87 -11.13
CA THR A 160 7.54 -13.71 -12.35
C THR A 160 8.29 -12.96 -13.47
N PRO A 161 9.55 -13.31 -13.79
CA PRO A 161 10.31 -12.55 -14.79
C PRO A 161 9.69 -12.61 -16.20
N GLU A 162 8.95 -13.67 -16.51
CA GLU A 162 8.25 -13.85 -17.79
C GLU A 162 7.05 -12.90 -17.97
N LEU A 163 6.57 -12.30 -16.87
CA LEU A 163 5.44 -11.38 -16.85
C LEU A 163 5.85 -9.90 -16.83
N ALA A 164 7.14 -9.60 -16.90
CA ALA A 164 7.68 -8.25 -16.74
C ALA A 164 6.92 -7.21 -17.58
N ASN A 165 6.66 -7.46 -18.85
CA ASN A 165 5.96 -6.51 -19.71
C ASN A 165 4.54 -6.18 -19.22
N THR A 166 3.80 -7.18 -18.73
CA THR A 166 2.44 -6.97 -18.20
C THR A 166 2.48 -6.24 -16.87
N LEU A 167 3.37 -6.65 -15.96
CA LEU A 167 3.49 -6.05 -14.63
C LEU A 167 4.06 -4.63 -14.69
N ASP A 168 4.98 -4.33 -15.62
CA ASP A 168 5.48 -2.98 -15.88
C ASP A 168 4.36 -2.06 -16.38
N ALA A 169 3.54 -2.54 -17.32
CA ALA A 169 2.39 -1.76 -17.79
C ALA A 169 1.39 -1.45 -16.66
N MET A 170 1.17 -2.40 -15.75
CA MET A 170 0.35 -2.19 -14.56
C MET A 170 1.00 -1.18 -13.61
N ALA A 171 2.31 -1.29 -13.34
CA ALA A 171 3.04 -0.36 -12.49
C ALA A 171 3.01 1.07 -13.04
N LEU A 172 3.22 1.22 -14.37
CA LEU A 172 3.13 2.51 -15.06
C LEU A 172 1.74 3.15 -14.91
N ALA A 173 0.67 2.35 -14.98
CA ALA A 173 -0.70 2.82 -14.77
C ALA A 173 -1.02 3.10 -13.28
N GLY A 174 -0.22 2.60 -12.35
CA GLY A 174 -0.49 2.56 -10.91
C GLY A 174 -0.45 3.90 -10.18
N GLY A 175 0.02 4.97 -10.84
CA GLY A 175 0.03 6.31 -10.23
C GLY A 175 1.05 6.52 -9.10
N THR A 176 1.99 5.59 -8.92
CA THR A 176 3.05 5.67 -7.89
C THR A 176 4.30 6.41 -8.39
N GLY A 177 4.33 6.81 -9.67
CA GLY A 177 5.53 7.36 -10.32
C GLY A 177 6.51 6.28 -10.81
N ARG A 178 6.25 5.00 -10.57
CA ARG A 178 7.07 3.88 -11.05
C ARG A 178 6.67 3.50 -12.47
N SER A 179 7.65 3.25 -13.33
CA SER A 179 7.44 2.73 -14.68
C SER A 179 7.60 1.21 -14.77
N THR A 180 8.09 0.57 -13.70
CA THR A 180 8.32 -0.86 -13.61
C THR A 180 7.77 -1.43 -12.32
N TYR A 181 7.32 -2.68 -12.37
CA TYR A 181 6.93 -3.41 -11.17
C TYR A 181 8.14 -3.65 -10.24
N ILE A 182 7.89 -4.11 -9.03
CA ILE A 182 8.92 -4.48 -8.07
C ILE A 182 9.11 -6.00 -8.15
N PRO A 183 10.20 -6.50 -8.76
CA PRO A 183 10.48 -7.92 -8.79
C PRO A 183 10.99 -8.39 -7.43
N VAL A 184 10.46 -9.51 -6.95
CA VAL A 184 10.92 -10.19 -5.74
C VAL A 184 11.02 -11.69 -6.00
N GLU A 185 11.99 -12.35 -5.39
CA GLU A 185 12.28 -13.77 -5.63
C GLU A 185 12.11 -14.62 -4.37
N ASP A 186 12.15 -14.00 -3.19
CA ASP A 186 12.11 -14.68 -1.90
C ASP A 186 11.46 -13.84 -0.81
N GLN A 187 11.39 -14.38 0.41
CA GLN A 187 10.84 -13.70 1.56
C GLN A 187 11.59 -12.40 1.89
N ALA A 188 12.92 -12.41 1.79
CA ALA A 188 13.74 -11.25 2.21
C ALA A 188 13.53 -10.07 1.25
N THR A 189 13.53 -10.33 -0.06
CA THR A 189 13.27 -9.31 -1.08
C THR A 189 11.83 -8.80 -1.04
N LEU A 190 10.85 -9.66 -0.75
CA LEU A 190 9.48 -9.24 -0.56
C LEU A 190 9.31 -8.37 0.71
N SER A 191 9.91 -8.78 1.84
CA SER A 191 9.91 -7.95 3.05
C SER A 191 10.53 -6.59 2.79
N ALA A 192 11.69 -6.52 2.14
CA ALA A 192 12.36 -5.27 1.82
C ALA A 192 11.52 -4.37 0.88
N ALA A 193 10.82 -4.96 -0.10
CA ALA A 193 9.94 -4.23 -0.99
C ALA A 193 8.73 -3.63 -0.25
N LEU A 194 8.10 -4.42 0.62
CA LEU A 194 6.96 -3.98 1.42
C LEU A 194 7.38 -2.93 2.47
N ASP A 195 8.53 -3.10 3.14
CA ASP A 195 9.08 -2.11 4.08
C ASP A 195 9.40 -0.79 3.36
N GLY A 196 9.99 -0.86 2.15
CA GLY A 196 10.24 0.32 1.34
C GLY A 196 8.96 1.07 0.97
N ILE A 197 7.90 0.35 0.58
CA ILE A 197 6.59 0.96 0.30
C ILE A 197 6.00 1.56 1.59
N ALA A 198 6.04 0.86 2.71
CA ALA A 198 5.53 1.35 3.98
C ALA A 198 6.24 2.67 4.39
N ALA A 199 7.55 2.74 4.25
CA ALA A 199 8.32 3.96 4.49
C ALA A 199 7.93 5.12 3.55
N GLU A 200 7.62 4.84 2.28
CA GLU A 200 7.08 5.84 1.34
C GLU A 200 5.68 6.35 1.77
N LEU A 201 4.86 5.47 2.38
CA LEU A 201 3.47 5.76 2.75
C LEU A 201 3.32 6.50 4.08
N VAL A 202 4.20 6.28 5.04
CA VAL A 202 4.18 7.02 6.30
C VAL A 202 4.55 8.47 6.01
N SER A 203 3.51 9.30 5.85
CA SER A 203 3.70 10.71 5.53
C SER A 203 4.21 11.48 6.74
N CYS A 204 5.33 12.15 6.58
CA CYS A 204 5.79 13.15 7.54
C CYS A 204 5.13 14.51 7.35
N ALA A 205 4.09 14.62 6.51
CA ALA A 205 3.42 15.87 6.18
C ALA A 205 1.94 15.82 6.55
N PHE A 206 1.49 16.82 7.30
CA PHE A 206 0.16 16.93 7.89
C PHE A 206 -0.51 18.21 7.45
N THR A 207 -1.76 18.14 7.00
CA THR A 207 -2.52 19.32 6.59
C THR A 207 -3.29 19.87 7.77
N LEU A 208 -3.07 21.13 8.08
CA LEU A 208 -3.84 21.85 9.09
C LEU A 208 -5.24 22.18 8.54
N SER A 209 -6.25 22.15 9.40
CA SER A 209 -7.64 22.49 9.05
C SER A 209 -7.81 23.93 8.53
N ALA A 210 -6.88 24.83 8.89
CA ALA A 210 -6.76 26.18 8.32
C ALA A 210 -5.31 26.62 8.35
N ALA A 211 -4.92 27.51 7.42
CA ALA A 211 -3.60 28.12 7.43
C ALA A 211 -3.38 28.90 8.74
N PRO A 212 -2.21 28.76 9.39
CA PRO A 212 -1.86 29.63 10.51
C PRO A 212 -1.67 31.06 9.98
N GLY A 213 -2.16 32.06 10.73
CA GLY A 213 -1.94 33.47 10.38
C GLY A 213 -0.42 33.80 10.39
N ASP A 214 0.29 33.28 11.38
CA ASP A 214 1.74 33.35 11.50
C ASP A 214 2.30 31.95 11.79
N PRO A 215 3.23 31.42 10.98
CA PRO A 215 3.89 30.14 11.19
C PRO A 215 4.58 30.00 12.55
N SER A 216 5.00 31.08 13.17
CA SER A 216 5.68 31.07 14.48
C SER A 216 4.78 30.60 15.64
N TYR A 217 3.45 30.61 15.46
CA TYR A 217 2.49 30.12 16.44
C TYR A 217 2.11 28.63 16.25
N VAL A 218 2.74 27.94 15.30
CA VAL A 218 2.56 26.50 15.16
C VAL A 218 3.54 25.78 16.10
N ARG A 219 3.02 24.93 16.96
CA ARG A 219 3.81 24.03 17.79
C ARG A 219 3.59 22.60 17.37
N VAL A 220 4.68 21.87 17.22
CA VAL A 220 4.70 20.45 16.95
C VAL A 220 5.35 19.72 18.11
N LEU A 221 4.65 18.75 18.68
CA LEU A 221 5.16 17.84 19.70
C LEU A 221 5.14 16.42 19.13
N LEU A 222 6.23 15.72 19.25
CA LEU A 222 6.33 14.29 18.94
C LEU A 222 6.71 13.54 20.22
N ASP A 223 5.84 12.62 20.65
CA ASP A 223 5.96 11.91 21.93
C ASP A 223 6.14 12.87 23.13
N GLY A 224 5.47 14.01 23.09
CA GLY A 224 5.57 15.04 24.13
C GLY A 224 6.81 15.96 24.01
N ALA A 225 7.76 15.68 23.14
CA ALA A 225 8.93 16.51 22.92
C ALA A 225 8.72 17.51 21.77
N ALA A 226 9.18 18.76 21.94
CA ALA A 226 8.99 19.81 20.95
C ALA A 226 9.92 19.58 19.74
N VAL A 227 9.32 19.61 18.55
CA VAL A 227 10.02 19.64 17.26
C VAL A 227 10.20 21.10 16.85
N PRO A 228 11.43 21.60 16.66
CA PRO A 228 11.67 23.00 16.30
C PRO A 228 11.27 23.29 14.84
N HIS A 229 10.81 24.53 14.59
CA HIS A 229 10.59 25.03 13.23
C HIS A 229 11.95 25.25 12.53
N GLY A 230 12.10 24.82 11.27
CA GLY A 230 13.39 24.84 10.57
C GLY A 230 14.04 26.21 10.39
N SER A 231 13.24 27.31 10.45
CA SER A 231 13.76 28.70 10.45
C SER A 231 14.12 29.23 11.84
N GLN A 232 13.80 28.49 12.90
CA GLN A 232 14.01 28.87 14.30
C GLN A 232 14.85 27.82 15.01
N MET A 233 16.07 27.54 14.54
CA MET A 233 17.02 26.80 15.36
C MET A 233 17.30 27.63 16.62
N PRO A 234 16.91 27.17 17.83
CA PRO A 234 17.20 27.93 19.04
C PRO A 234 18.72 28.00 19.20
N ALA A 235 19.23 29.22 19.30
CA ALA A 235 20.55 29.45 19.82
C ALA A 235 20.57 29.01 21.30
N SER A 236 21.09 27.83 21.56
CA SER A 236 21.35 27.24 22.88
C SER A 236 20.16 27.17 23.84
N GLY A 237 19.68 25.98 24.12
CA GLY A 237 18.87 25.68 25.28
C GLY A 237 17.81 24.59 25.04
N SER A 238 18.05 23.44 25.61
CA SER A 238 17.06 22.39 25.89
C SER A 238 16.19 21.91 24.72
N LEU A 239 16.85 21.43 23.67
CA LEU A 239 16.26 20.41 22.81
C LEU A 239 16.48 19.06 23.52
N ASP A 240 15.44 18.24 23.60
CA ASP A 240 15.62 16.85 23.96
C ASP A 240 16.62 16.26 22.94
N PRO A 241 17.79 15.78 23.38
CA PRO A 241 18.80 15.24 22.46
C PRO A 241 18.29 14.02 21.66
N ALA A 242 17.10 13.50 21.98
CA ALA A 242 16.45 12.43 21.26
C ALA A 242 15.74 12.89 19.98
N ILE A 243 15.51 14.19 19.76
CA ILE A 243 14.82 14.70 18.56
C ILE A 243 15.69 15.75 17.85
N THR A 244 16.48 15.30 16.88
CA THR A 244 17.35 16.16 16.06
C THR A 244 16.69 16.60 14.74
N GLY A 245 15.35 16.44 14.58
CA GLY A 245 14.62 16.85 13.39
C GLY A 245 13.96 18.22 13.55
N THR A 246 13.44 18.74 12.45
CA THR A 246 12.72 20.00 12.37
C THR A 246 11.36 19.81 11.71
N PHE A 247 10.51 20.83 11.73
CA PHE A 247 9.37 20.92 10.84
C PHE A 247 9.41 22.20 10.00
N VAL A 248 8.75 22.15 8.84
CA VAL A 248 8.53 23.30 7.97
C VAL A 248 7.06 23.43 7.63
N ILE A 249 6.61 24.64 7.26
CA ILE A 249 5.25 24.88 6.79
C ILE A 249 5.30 25.16 5.29
N GLU A 250 4.63 24.30 4.51
CA GLU A 250 4.53 24.34 3.07
C GLU A 250 3.12 24.74 2.62
N GLY A 251 3.02 25.52 1.53
CA GLY A 251 1.73 25.87 0.94
C GLY A 251 0.77 26.60 1.90
N GLY A 252 1.29 27.11 3.01
CA GLY A 252 0.53 27.88 4.00
C GLY A 252 -0.22 27.06 5.06
N ASN A 253 -0.55 25.78 4.81
CA ASN A 253 -1.31 24.97 5.77
C ASN A 253 -0.82 23.52 5.92
N ARG A 254 0.34 23.18 5.37
CA ARG A 254 0.91 21.85 5.47
C ARG A 254 2.17 21.86 6.31
N VAL A 255 2.16 21.17 7.44
CA VAL A 255 3.32 20.96 8.30
C VAL A 255 4.04 19.70 7.83
N ARG A 256 5.34 19.79 7.53
CA ARG A 256 6.18 18.64 7.19
C ARG A 256 7.32 18.50 8.20
N LEU A 257 7.43 17.34 8.81
CA LEU A 257 8.57 17.00 9.66
C LEU A 257 9.75 16.58 8.81
N GLU A 258 10.96 16.92 9.25
CA GLU A 258 12.22 16.65 8.55
C GLU A 258 13.25 16.02 9.47
N GLY A 259 14.20 15.27 8.85
CA GLY A 259 15.28 14.62 9.57
C GLY A 259 14.79 13.57 10.57
N ALA A 260 15.41 13.47 11.73
CA ALA A 260 15.12 12.45 12.72
C ALA A 260 13.69 12.48 13.27
N ALA A 261 12.98 13.61 13.19
CA ALA A 261 11.57 13.67 13.54
C ALA A 261 10.68 12.89 12.56
N CYS A 262 11.01 12.95 11.26
CA CYS A 262 10.35 12.14 10.25
C CYS A 262 10.76 10.66 10.36
N GLU A 263 12.04 10.37 10.52
CA GLU A 263 12.57 9.01 10.67
C GLU A 263 11.92 8.30 11.87
N ARG A 264 11.70 9.03 12.97
CA ARG A 264 11.01 8.50 14.14
C ARG A 264 9.55 8.13 13.87
N LEU A 265 8.81 8.94 13.10
CA LEU A 265 7.45 8.56 12.68
C LEU A 265 7.42 7.34 11.75
N GLN A 266 8.53 7.06 11.07
CA GLN A 266 8.68 5.96 10.12
C GLN A 266 9.29 4.70 10.75
N ASP A 267 9.57 4.67 12.05
CA ASP A 267 10.23 3.54 12.73
C ASP A 267 9.29 2.35 13.02
N GLY A 268 8.00 2.49 12.66
CA GLY A 268 6.99 1.44 12.85
C GLY A 268 6.44 1.32 14.26
N GLN A 269 6.83 2.22 15.17
CA GLN A 269 6.26 2.26 16.51
C GLN A 269 5.11 3.27 16.59
N PRO A 270 4.15 3.10 17.49
CA PRO A 270 3.11 4.09 17.73
C PRO A 270 3.71 5.36 18.33
N HIS A 271 3.43 6.51 17.71
CA HIS A 271 3.89 7.82 18.18
C HIS A 271 2.71 8.77 18.42
N ASP A 272 2.84 9.62 19.43
CA ASP A 272 1.90 10.71 19.68
C ASP A 272 2.41 11.98 19.02
N LEU A 273 1.74 12.38 17.92
CA LEU A 273 2.02 13.62 17.22
C LEU A 273 0.92 14.63 17.50
N THR A 274 1.28 15.69 18.19
CA THR A 274 0.38 16.82 18.47
C THR A 274 0.83 18.06 17.70
N ILE A 275 -0.06 18.60 16.87
CA ILE A 275 0.16 19.86 16.14
C ILE A 275 -0.88 20.86 16.62
N THR A 276 -0.43 21.94 17.27
CA THR A 276 -1.32 22.98 17.81
C THR A 276 -1.00 24.34 17.20
N ARG A 277 -2.02 25.19 17.17
CA ARG A 277 -1.87 26.63 16.85
C ARG A 277 -2.12 27.40 18.12
N GLU A 278 -1.14 28.19 18.55
CA GLU A 278 -1.34 29.16 19.63
C GLU A 278 -2.08 30.39 19.08
N CYS A 279 -2.90 30.99 19.87
CA CYS A 279 -3.54 32.25 19.48
C CYS A 279 -2.51 33.38 19.53
N GLU A 280 -2.57 34.27 18.52
CA GLU A 280 -1.81 35.50 18.52
C GLU A 280 -2.20 36.33 19.78
N PRO A 281 -1.25 36.82 20.59
CA PRO A 281 -1.59 37.62 21.74
C PRO A 281 -2.27 38.93 21.27
N VAL A 282 -3.49 39.12 21.70
CA VAL A 282 -4.16 40.41 21.44
C VAL A 282 -3.53 41.44 22.38
N ILE A 283 -2.73 42.34 21.82
CA ILE A 283 -2.19 43.48 22.56
C ILE A 283 -3.29 44.50 22.59
N PHE A 284 -3.88 44.73 23.77
CA PHE A 284 -4.75 45.88 24.03
C PHE A 284 -3.84 47.09 24.28
N GLU A 285 -3.87 48.08 23.41
CA GLU A 285 -3.31 49.43 23.64
C GLU A 285 -4.21 50.25 24.58
#